data_e8bace0012073c298b2db9749f3d648f
#
_entry.id   e8bace0012073c298b2db9749f3d648f
#
_cell.length_a   1.000
_cell.length_b   1.000
_cell.length_c   1.000
_cell.angle_alpha   90.00
_cell.angle_beta   90.00
_cell.angle_gamma   90.00
#
_symmetry.space_group_name_H-M   'P 1'
#
loop_
_entity.id
_entity.type
_entity.pdbx_description
1 polymer ?
#
loop_
_entity_poly.entity_id
_entity_poly.type
_entity_poly.pdbx_seq_one_letter_code
_entity_poly.pdbx_strand_id
1 'polypeptide(L)'
;LKYPLRKKLRVFFIGLLVLVIIASIFVYYKFLTPSADIHQYKEYYAPKTTQKVLNQGEVKVTFLGTSSLLFDDGNTQLMIDGFISRPSLPKMLFSNIKTDEDTADKVFNQIGVDNNNLKGLFIAHTHYDHAFDLAYIAKRTGTHVYGSESAINIGIGGDINKNQMSIYEVNKAMKFGDFTVTVLPSKHSPTFDEGEEIKKPLKQPAKALDYHEDSSYDYLITYNNKTFLVKPSANYIEGALDDIRADVLFLGIGVLGKQESTFQNTYYEQTVRKVQPKLVIPIHWDDFNKPLTDTLEAMPKYADNTKNGLDFIIQRTKADKIDFQILQGFRSIFF
;
A
#
# COMPACT_ATOMS: atom_id res chain seq x y z
N LEU A 1 -0.59 44.18 -47.29
CA LEU A 1 0.31 44.32 -46.14
C LEU A 1 0.95 42.99 -45.78
N LYS A 2 2.13 42.64 -46.40
CA LYS A 2 2.89 41.44 -46.04
C LYS A 2 3.64 41.71 -44.74
N TYR A 3 3.23 41.11 -43.63
CA TYR A 3 4.02 41.09 -42.39
C TYR A 3 5.40 40.51 -42.71
N PRO A 4 6.51 41.21 -42.35
CA PRO A 4 7.84 40.68 -42.61
C PRO A 4 8.05 39.33 -41.91
N LEU A 5 8.66 38.38 -42.59
CA LEU A 5 8.84 36.98 -42.15
C LEU A 5 9.35 36.88 -40.69
N ARG A 6 10.26 37.79 -40.29
CA ARG A 6 10.76 37.88 -38.91
C ARG A 6 9.67 38.15 -37.85
N LYS A 7 8.65 38.99 -38.17
CA LYS A 7 7.52 39.21 -37.23
C LYS A 7 6.62 37.99 -37.13
N LYS A 8 6.35 37.27 -38.23
CA LYS A 8 5.58 36.03 -38.21
C LYS A 8 6.28 34.94 -37.40
N LEU A 9 7.60 34.76 -37.60
CA LEU A 9 8.42 33.84 -36.82
C LEU A 9 8.41 34.20 -35.32
N ARG A 10 8.56 35.49 -34.98
CA ARG A 10 8.50 35.94 -33.59
C ARG A 10 7.15 35.62 -32.93
N VAL A 11 6.04 35.88 -33.62
CA VAL A 11 4.69 35.56 -33.12
C VAL A 11 4.52 34.05 -32.97
N PHE A 12 5.02 33.26 -33.93
CA PHE A 12 5.00 31.80 -33.85
C PHE A 12 5.78 31.27 -32.62
N PHE A 13 7.01 31.73 -32.39
CA PHE A 13 7.80 31.31 -31.25
C PHE A 13 7.21 31.77 -29.91
N ILE A 14 6.60 32.97 -29.86
CA ILE A 14 5.87 33.39 -28.63
C ILE A 14 4.67 32.49 -28.39
N GLY A 15 3.90 32.17 -29.43
CA GLY A 15 2.77 31.24 -29.32
C GLY A 15 3.19 29.83 -28.85
N LEU A 16 4.29 29.32 -29.43
CA LEU A 16 4.85 28.02 -29.00
C LEU A 16 5.31 28.05 -27.54
N LEU A 17 6.01 29.14 -27.13
CA LEU A 17 6.44 29.29 -25.74
C LEU A 17 5.26 29.32 -24.78
N VAL A 18 4.19 30.04 -25.11
CA VAL A 18 2.96 30.08 -24.30
C VAL A 18 2.33 28.68 -24.18
N LEU A 19 2.26 27.93 -25.29
CA LEU A 19 1.75 26.55 -25.26
C LEU A 19 2.60 25.64 -24.38
N VAL A 20 3.92 25.74 -24.46
CA VAL A 20 4.85 24.98 -23.61
C VAL A 20 4.65 25.33 -22.13
N ILE A 21 4.49 26.63 -21.81
CA ILE A 21 4.22 27.05 -20.42
C ILE A 21 2.90 26.48 -19.93
N ILE A 22 1.83 26.58 -20.72
CA ILE A 22 0.50 26.03 -20.35
C ILE A 22 0.59 24.52 -20.14
N ALA A 23 1.25 23.80 -21.05
CA ALA A 23 1.45 22.36 -20.93
C ALA A 23 2.26 22.00 -19.67
N SER A 24 3.31 22.76 -19.37
CA SER A 24 4.14 22.57 -18.19
C SER A 24 3.34 22.80 -16.89
N ILE A 25 2.51 23.84 -16.85
CA ILE A 25 1.63 24.12 -15.70
C ILE A 25 0.62 22.99 -15.53
N PHE A 26 0.03 22.50 -16.63
CA PHE A 26 -0.92 21.37 -16.59
C PHE A 26 -0.27 20.09 -16.06
N VAL A 27 0.94 19.76 -16.57
CA VAL A 27 1.71 18.60 -16.12
C VAL A 27 2.05 18.74 -14.64
N TYR A 28 2.57 19.89 -14.21
CA TYR A 28 2.85 20.17 -12.80
C TYR A 28 1.60 19.96 -11.94
N TYR A 29 0.48 20.58 -12.31
CA TYR A 29 -0.76 20.49 -11.53
C TYR A 29 -1.32 19.09 -11.44
N LYS A 30 -1.27 18.31 -12.52
CA LYS A 30 -1.81 16.95 -12.55
C LYS A 30 -0.89 15.91 -11.92
N PHE A 31 0.40 15.95 -12.24
CA PHE A 31 1.34 14.87 -11.95
C PHE A 31 2.24 15.14 -10.73
N LEU A 32 2.45 16.39 -10.35
CA LEU A 32 3.34 16.75 -9.26
C LEU A 32 2.63 17.36 -8.04
N THR A 33 1.33 17.72 -8.17
CA THR A 33 0.58 18.27 -7.05
C THR A 33 -0.17 17.14 -6.34
N PRO A 34 0.02 16.96 -5.02
CA PRO A 34 -0.74 16.01 -4.23
C PRO A 34 -2.25 16.25 -4.32
N SER A 35 -3.05 15.20 -4.25
CA SER A 35 -4.51 15.28 -4.27
C SER A 35 -5.11 15.70 -2.94
N ALA A 36 -4.32 15.66 -1.86
CA ALA A 36 -4.65 16.19 -0.53
C ALA A 36 -3.42 16.85 0.11
N ASP A 37 -3.64 17.91 0.86
CA ASP A 37 -2.68 18.37 1.86
C ASP A 37 -2.92 17.58 3.15
N ILE A 38 -2.07 16.60 3.42
CA ILE A 38 -2.21 15.69 4.57
C ILE A 38 -2.10 16.45 5.90
N HIS A 39 -1.44 17.61 5.94
CA HIS A 39 -1.35 18.40 7.16
C HIS A 39 -2.71 18.94 7.65
N GLN A 40 -3.71 19.01 6.78
CA GLN A 40 -5.09 19.36 7.18
C GLN A 40 -5.71 18.32 8.11
N TYR A 41 -5.19 17.08 8.14
CA TYR A 41 -5.66 15.95 8.94
C TYR A 41 -4.79 15.68 10.18
N LYS A 42 -3.95 16.63 10.58
CA LYS A 42 -3.00 16.45 11.70
C LYS A 42 -3.67 16.08 13.04
N GLU A 43 -4.92 16.45 13.22
CA GLU A 43 -5.71 16.10 14.41
C GLU A 43 -5.96 14.59 14.52
N TYR A 44 -5.92 13.87 13.39
CA TYR A 44 -6.08 12.42 13.30
C TYR A 44 -4.73 11.67 13.31
N TYR A 45 -3.60 12.37 13.36
CA TYR A 45 -2.32 11.67 13.35
C TYR A 45 -2.13 10.86 14.64
N ALA A 46 -1.77 9.59 14.48
CA ALA A 46 -1.34 8.78 15.60
C ALA A 46 -0.16 9.48 16.34
N PRO A 47 -0.16 9.50 17.68
CA PRO A 47 0.90 10.14 18.45
C PRO A 47 2.30 9.64 18.02
N LYS A 48 3.29 10.55 18.05
CA LYS A 48 4.70 10.16 17.93
C LYS A 48 5.05 9.32 19.16
N THR A 49 5.20 8.04 18.97
CA THR A 49 5.67 7.17 20.04
C THR A 49 7.20 7.22 20.05
N THR A 50 7.80 7.87 21.04
CA THR A 50 9.24 7.75 21.30
C THR A 50 9.50 6.35 21.82
N GLN A 51 10.55 5.70 21.30
CA GLN A 51 11.03 4.34 21.59
C GLN A 51 10.35 3.68 22.82
N LYS A 52 9.22 3.03 22.59
CA LYS A 52 8.55 2.23 23.60
C LYS A 52 9.10 0.81 23.50
N VAL A 53 9.61 0.28 24.58
CA VAL A 53 9.90 -1.15 24.69
C VAL A 53 8.55 -1.86 24.73
N LEU A 54 8.39 -2.91 23.93
CA LEU A 54 7.21 -3.77 23.97
C LEU A 54 7.06 -4.40 25.34
N ASN A 55 5.89 -4.27 25.95
CA ASN A 55 5.55 -5.03 27.14
C ASN A 55 5.08 -6.43 26.71
N GLN A 56 5.12 -7.38 27.66
CA GLN A 56 4.58 -8.71 27.41
C GLN A 56 3.09 -8.64 27.04
N GLY A 57 2.73 -9.26 25.91
CA GLY A 57 1.36 -9.27 25.39
C GLY A 57 0.94 -8.06 24.59
N GLU A 58 1.85 -7.10 24.33
CA GLU A 58 1.63 -6.02 23.35
C GLU A 58 2.10 -6.45 21.96
N VAL A 59 1.48 -5.83 20.95
CA VAL A 59 1.93 -5.90 19.56
C VAL A 59 2.16 -4.50 19.00
N LYS A 60 3.29 -4.29 18.38
CA LYS A 60 3.66 -3.07 17.66
C LYS A 60 3.34 -3.27 16.18
N VAL A 61 2.58 -2.36 15.58
CA VAL A 61 2.34 -2.34 14.13
C VAL A 61 2.96 -1.09 13.57
N THR A 62 3.94 -1.26 12.66
CA THR A 62 4.66 -0.17 12.00
C THR A 62 4.21 -0.02 10.55
N PHE A 63 3.83 1.20 10.16
CA PHE A 63 3.39 1.52 8.81
C PHE A 63 4.56 1.97 7.93
N LEU A 64 4.65 1.37 6.75
CA LEU A 64 5.72 1.63 5.77
C LEU A 64 5.16 2.25 4.47
N GLY A 65 3.94 2.79 4.54
CA GLY A 65 3.24 3.33 3.38
C GLY A 65 2.62 2.24 2.49
N THR A 66 1.84 2.67 1.49
CA THR A 66 0.99 1.80 0.68
C THR A 66 0.13 0.90 1.60
N SER A 67 0.30 -0.39 1.56
CA SER A 67 -0.30 -1.36 2.48
C SER A 67 0.76 -2.09 3.34
N SER A 68 2.00 -1.62 3.29
CA SER A 68 3.12 -2.29 3.95
C SER A 68 3.08 -2.07 5.46
N LEU A 69 2.93 -3.17 6.21
CA LEU A 69 2.82 -3.21 7.66
C LEU A 69 3.77 -4.24 8.24
N LEU A 70 4.47 -3.87 9.32
CA LEU A 70 5.24 -4.81 10.13
C LEU A 70 4.54 -4.99 11.48
N PHE A 71 4.04 -6.20 11.75
CA PHE A 71 3.54 -6.63 13.05
C PHE A 71 4.70 -7.26 13.83
N ASP A 72 4.86 -6.88 15.11
CA ASP A 72 6.01 -7.25 15.92
C ASP A 72 5.58 -7.38 17.40
N ASP A 73 5.72 -8.56 17.98
CA ASP A 73 5.45 -8.82 19.42
C ASP A 73 6.74 -8.93 20.27
N GLY A 74 7.88 -8.66 19.63
CA GLY A 74 9.23 -8.80 20.23
C GLY A 74 9.87 -10.17 20.02
N ASN A 75 9.10 -11.20 19.66
CA ASN A 75 9.60 -12.56 19.41
C ASN A 75 9.29 -13.03 17.98
N THR A 76 8.17 -12.56 17.44
CA THR A 76 7.67 -12.91 16.10
C THR A 76 7.33 -11.65 15.34
N GLN A 77 7.82 -11.57 14.12
CA GLN A 77 7.47 -10.50 13.18
C GLN A 77 6.74 -11.08 11.98
N LEU A 78 5.72 -10.36 11.50
CA LEU A 78 4.99 -10.64 10.27
C LEU A 78 4.96 -9.37 9.42
N MET A 79 5.21 -9.51 8.12
CA MET A 79 5.18 -8.39 7.19
C MET A 79 4.09 -8.59 6.14
N ILE A 80 3.31 -7.55 5.92
CA ILE A 80 2.37 -7.46 4.79
C ILE A 80 3.05 -6.63 3.70
N ASP A 81 3.09 -7.12 2.47
CA ASP A 81 3.66 -6.55 1.25
C ASP A 81 5.15 -6.21 1.36
N GLY A 82 5.54 -5.17 2.10
CA GLY A 82 6.94 -4.79 2.25
C GLY A 82 7.49 -4.00 1.05
N PHE A 83 6.67 -3.15 0.43
CA PHE A 83 7.11 -2.27 -0.65
C PHE A 83 7.92 -1.09 -0.12
N ILE A 84 9.24 -1.15 -0.28
CA ILE A 84 10.22 -0.24 0.35
C ILE A 84 11.00 0.60 -0.66
N SER A 85 11.41 -0.01 -1.79
CA SER A 85 12.29 0.61 -2.78
C SER A 85 11.70 1.82 -3.50
N ARG A 86 10.40 1.88 -3.68
CA ARG A 86 9.62 3.01 -4.19
C ARG A 86 10.27 3.72 -5.40
N PRO A 87 10.29 3.09 -6.57
CA PRO A 87 10.85 3.72 -7.77
C PRO A 87 10.09 5.00 -8.10
N SER A 88 10.82 6.08 -8.43
CA SER A 88 10.20 7.35 -8.82
C SER A 88 9.33 7.21 -10.07
N LEU A 89 8.31 8.06 -10.21
CA LEU A 89 7.37 8.04 -11.34
C LEU A 89 8.07 7.99 -12.71
N PRO A 90 9.12 8.78 -13.01
CA PRO A 90 9.84 8.66 -14.28
C PRO A 90 10.51 7.29 -14.48
N LYS A 91 11.10 6.71 -13.41
CA LYS A 91 11.70 5.38 -13.50
C LYS A 91 10.64 4.31 -13.77
N MET A 92 9.51 4.38 -13.07
CA MET A 92 8.39 3.46 -13.22
C MET A 92 7.82 3.52 -14.65
N LEU A 93 7.67 4.72 -15.23
CA LEU A 93 7.08 4.90 -16.57
C LEU A 93 8.03 4.54 -17.72
N PHE A 94 9.33 4.84 -17.58
CA PHE A 94 10.26 4.85 -18.73
C PHE A 94 11.44 3.89 -18.60
N SER A 95 11.57 3.16 -17.49
CA SER A 95 12.71 2.28 -17.25
C SER A 95 12.27 0.90 -16.77
N ASN A 96 13.15 -0.08 -16.93
CA ASN A 96 13.06 -1.28 -16.11
C ASN A 96 13.53 -0.95 -14.69
N ILE A 97 12.80 -1.43 -13.72
CA ILE A 97 13.03 -1.17 -12.29
C ILE A 97 13.57 -2.42 -11.60
N LYS A 98 14.38 -2.20 -10.57
CA LYS A 98 14.87 -3.26 -9.67
C LYS A 98 14.85 -2.76 -8.25
N THR A 99 14.76 -3.66 -7.30
CA THR A 99 14.84 -3.38 -5.86
C THR A 99 16.09 -2.55 -5.53
N ASP A 100 15.90 -1.51 -4.72
CA ASP A 100 16.97 -0.72 -4.14
C ASP A 100 17.37 -1.34 -2.79
N GLU A 101 18.33 -2.25 -2.86
CA GLU A 101 18.79 -3.05 -1.72
C GLU A 101 19.33 -2.17 -0.58
N ASP A 102 20.08 -1.10 -0.91
CA ASP A 102 20.61 -0.17 0.08
C ASP A 102 19.51 0.58 0.84
N THR A 103 18.46 0.99 0.12
CA THR A 103 17.28 1.63 0.72
C THR A 103 16.52 0.64 1.59
N ALA A 104 16.32 -0.59 1.13
CA ALA A 104 15.64 -1.63 1.88
C ALA A 104 16.38 -1.99 3.18
N ASP A 105 17.70 -2.12 3.14
CA ASP A 105 18.54 -2.39 4.33
C ASP A 105 18.48 -1.25 5.36
N LYS A 106 18.54 0.00 4.91
CA LYS A 106 18.40 1.17 5.80
C LYS A 106 17.04 1.17 6.51
N VAL A 107 15.98 0.90 5.77
CA VAL A 107 14.61 0.83 6.32
C VAL A 107 14.52 -0.33 7.32
N PHE A 108 15.00 -1.52 7.00
CA PHE A 108 14.97 -2.68 7.89
C PHE A 108 15.69 -2.40 9.21
N ASN A 109 16.87 -1.78 9.14
CA ASN A 109 17.62 -1.38 10.33
C ASN A 109 16.84 -0.34 11.16
N GLN A 110 16.19 0.63 10.50
CA GLN A 110 15.41 1.68 11.16
C GLN A 110 14.19 1.15 11.91
N ILE A 111 13.48 0.17 11.32
CA ILE A 111 12.24 -0.36 11.92
C ILE A 111 12.46 -1.60 12.79
N GLY A 112 13.69 -2.12 12.83
CA GLY A 112 14.07 -3.25 13.67
C GLY A 112 13.59 -4.60 13.10
N VAL A 113 13.68 -4.81 11.79
CA VAL A 113 13.45 -6.14 11.21
C VAL A 113 14.54 -7.08 11.68
N ASP A 114 14.15 -8.15 12.37
CA ASP A 114 15.03 -9.21 12.82
C ASP A 114 14.86 -10.45 11.94
N ASN A 115 15.96 -10.90 11.30
CA ASN A 115 15.94 -12.05 10.41
C ASN A 115 15.49 -13.35 11.11
N ASN A 116 15.76 -13.47 12.40
CA ASN A 116 15.36 -14.64 13.17
C ASN A 116 13.88 -14.59 13.56
N ASN A 117 13.28 -13.40 13.62
CA ASN A 117 11.93 -13.20 14.13
C ASN A 117 10.91 -12.99 13.00
N LEU A 118 11.32 -12.54 11.80
CA LEU A 118 10.43 -12.40 10.66
C LEU A 118 10.04 -13.78 10.10
N LYS A 119 8.82 -14.23 10.42
CA LYS A 119 8.34 -15.60 10.14
C LYS A 119 7.48 -15.69 8.88
N GLY A 120 6.92 -14.58 8.42
CA GLY A 120 6.08 -14.57 7.23
C GLY A 120 6.07 -13.22 6.53
N LEU A 121 6.19 -13.27 5.20
CA LEU A 121 5.94 -12.18 4.28
C LEU A 121 4.71 -12.52 3.46
N PHE A 122 3.66 -11.71 3.59
CA PHE A 122 2.36 -11.93 2.97
C PHE A 122 2.11 -10.90 1.87
N ILE A 123 1.87 -11.34 0.64
CA ILE A 123 1.70 -10.48 -0.53
C ILE A 123 0.23 -10.36 -0.88
N ALA A 124 -0.34 -9.16 -0.74
CA ALA A 124 -1.77 -8.94 -0.93
C ALA A 124 -2.22 -9.13 -2.38
N HIS A 125 -1.44 -8.65 -3.31
CA HIS A 125 -1.55 -8.88 -4.75
C HIS A 125 -0.25 -8.51 -5.44
N THR A 126 -0.14 -8.75 -6.74
CA THR A 126 1.16 -8.74 -7.42
C THR A 126 1.48 -7.48 -8.21
N HIS A 127 0.74 -6.38 -8.05
CA HIS A 127 1.20 -5.08 -8.54
C HIS A 127 2.54 -4.71 -7.93
N TYR A 128 3.33 -3.90 -8.65
CA TYR A 128 4.69 -3.55 -8.22
C TYR A 128 4.74 -2.86 -6.86
N ASP A 129 3.76 -2.04 -6.53
CA ASP A 129 3.65 -1.32 -5.24
C ASP A 129 3.27 -2.22 -4.04
N HIS A 130 3.18 -3.54 -4.27
CA HIS A 130 3.01 -4.57 -3.24
C HIS A 130 4.12 -5.63 -3.31
N ALA A 131 4.38 -6.20 -4.51
CA ALA A 131 5.22 -7.39 -4.66
C ALA A 131 6.68 -7.12 -5.08
N PHE A 132 7.04 -5.85 -5.35
CA PHE A 132 8.31 -5.48 -5.97
C PHE A 132 9.54 -5.98 -5.21
N ASP A 133 9.55 -5.81 -3.90
CA ASP A 133 10.70 -6.11 -3.05
C ASP A 133 10.66 -7.52 -2.43
N LEU A 134 9.62 -8.33 -2.72
CA LEU A 134 9.41 -9.61 -2.06
C LEU A 134 10.63 -10.55 -2.14
N ALA A 135 11.25 -10.64 -3.31
CA ALA A 135 12.38 -11.55 -3.51
C ALA A 135 13.62 -11.10 -2.71
N TYR A 136 13.88 -9.79 -2.66
CA TYR A 136 14.94 -9.25 -1.84
C TYR A 136 14.69 -9.49 -0.35
N ILE A 137 13.50 -9.19 0.14
CA ILE A 137 13.11 -9.39 1.54
C ILE A 137 13.29 -10.86 1.94
N ALA A 138 12.77 -11.78 1.13
CA ALA A 138 12.88 -13.20 1.41
C ALA A 138 14.32 -13.72 1.43
N LYS A 139 15.17 -13.27 0.51
CA LYS A 139 16.60 -13.61 0.50
C LYS A 139 17.34 -13.03 1.70
N ARG A 140 17.09 -11.75 1.98
CA ARG A 140 17.77 -10.97 3.01
C ARG A 140 17.49 -11.50 4.42
N THR A 141 16.24 -11.96 4.65
CA THR A 141 15.78 -12.36 5.99
C THR A 141 15.62 -13.87 6.17
N GLY A 142 15.56 -14.64 5.09
CA GLY A 142 15.21 -16.06 5.13
C GLY A 142 13.72 -16.32 5.42
N THR A 143 12.88 -15.28 5.47
CA THR A 143 11.45 -15.42 5.77
C THR A 143 10.72 -16.24 4.71
N HIS A 144 9.66 -16.93 5.12
CA HIS A 144 8.77 -17.63 4.19
C HIS A 144 7.80 -16.65 3.52
N VAL A 145 7.65 -16.76 2.20
CA VAL A 145 6.72 -15.94 1.41
C VAL A 145 5.40 -16.67 1.22
N TYR A 146 4.31 -15.96 1.46
CA TYR A 146 2.94 -16.41 1.22
C TYR A 146 2.29 -15.48 0.18
N GLY A 147 1.71 -16.05 -0.88
CA GLY A 147 1.11 -15.25 -1.95
C GLY A 147 0.29 -16.08 -2.93
N SER A 148 -0.10 -15.44 -4.05
CA SER A 148 -0.71 -16.11 -5.20
C SER A 148 0.32 -16.86 -6.03
N GLU A 149 -0.13 -17.60 -7.07
CA GLU A 149 0.76 -18.21 -8.09
C GLU A 149 1.67 -17.15 -8.73
N SER A 150 1.14 -15.96 -8.99
CA SER A 150 1.92 -14.84 -9.54
C SER A 150 3.01 -14.39 -8.58
N ALA A 151 2.74 -14.30 -7.27
CA ALA A 151 3.75 -13.98 -6.26
C ALA A 151 4.86 -15.04 -6.19
N ILE A 152 4.50 -16.33 -6.32
CA ILE A 152 5.48 -17.42 -6.40
C ILE A 152 6.36 -17.26 -7.65
N ASN A 153 5.80 -16.90 -8.80
CA ASN A 153 6.56 -16.67 -10.03
C ASN A 153 7.50 -15.45 -9.94
N ILE A 154 7.12 -14.40 -9.21
CA ILE A 154 8.02 -13.28 -8.86
C ILE A 154 9.16 -13.78 -7.98
N GLY A 155 8.85 -14.59 -6.95
CA GLY A 155 9.86 -15.16 -6.07
C GLY A 155 10.86 -16.08 -6.82
N ILE A 156 10.37 -16.94 -7.71
CA ILE A 156 11.22 -17.79 -8.56
C ILE A 156 12.10 -16.92 -9.46
N GLY A 157 11.55 -15.87 -10.08
CA GLY A 157 12.30 -14.92 -10.90
C GLY A 157 13.41 -14.20 -10.13
N GLY A 158 13.20 -14.01 -8.82
CA GLY A 158 14.19 -13.51 -7.88
C GLY A 158 15.10 -14.57 -7.27
N ASP A 159 15.13 -15.80 -7.77
CA ASP A 159 15.93 -16.93 -7.29
C ASP A 159 15.63 -17.37 -5.83
N ILE A 160 14.38 -17.25 -5.38
CA ILE A 160 13.91 -17.78 -4.10
C ILE A 160 13.70 -19.29 -4.22
N ASN A 161 14.10 -20.03 -3.19
CA ASN A 161 13.86 -21.46 -3.15
C ASN A 161 12.34 -21.73 -3.03
N LYS A 162 11.83 -22.66 -3.84
CA LYS A 162 10.40 -23.05 -3.81
C LYS A 162 9.93 -23.49 -2.42
N ASN A 163 10.79 -24.12 -1.63
CA ASN A 163 10.46 -24.54 -0.26
C ASN A 163 10.33 -23.36 0.73
N GLN A 164 10.68 -22.15 0.31
CA GLN A 164 10.56 -20.90 1.08
C GLN A 164 9.30 -20.12 0.67
N MET A 165 8.44 -20.69 -0.15
CA MET A 165 7.25 -20.03 -0.67
C MET A 165 6.04 -20.97 -0.61
N SER A 166 4.87 -20.42 -0.34
CA SER A 166 3.60 -21.14 -0.32
C SER A 166 2.49 -20.32 -0.96
N ILE A 167 1.66 -20.99 -1.75
CA ILE A 167 0.40 -20.42 -2.22
C ILE A 167 -0.58 -20.37 -1.06
N TYR A 168 -1.40 -19.33 -1.02
CA TYR A 168 -2.43 -19.18 0.01
C TYR A 168 -3.44 -20.32 0.02
N GLU A 169 -3.71 -20.82 1.23
CA GLU A 169 -4.91 -21.58 1.53
C GLU A 169 -5.93 -20.61 2.14
N VAL A 170 -6.84 -20.10 1.29
CA VAL A 170 -7.83 -19.11 1.69
C VAL A 170 -8.77 -19.66 2.77
N ASN A 171 -9.15 -18.82 3.74
CA ASN A 171 -9.98 -19.17 4.89
C ASN A 171 -9.37 -20.22 5.84
N LYS A 172 -8.09 -20.51 5.69
CA LYS A 172 -7.37 -21.41 6.60
C LYS A 172 -6.46 -20.62 7.53
N ALA A 173 -6.57 -20.84 8.82
CA ALA A 173 -5.74 -20.21 9.83
C ALA A 173 -4.32 -20.81 9.85
N MET A 174 -3.31 -19.95 9.86
CA MET A 174 -1.88 -20.28 9.97
C MET A 174 -1.32 -19.65 11.26
N LYS A 175 -0.53 -20.41 12.00
CA LYS A 175 0.02 -19.97 13.29
C LYS A 175 1.50 -19.59 13.17
N PHE A 176 1.87 -18.43 13.74
CA PHE A 176 3.23 -17.89 13.77
C PHE A 176 3.52 -17.34 15.20
N GLY A 177 4.19 -18.10 16.02
CA GLY A 177 4.29 -17.76 17.45
C GLY A 177 2.92 -17.58 18.07
N ASP A 178 2.64 -16.43 18.65
CA ASP A 178 1.33 -16.09 19.23
C ASP A 178 0.37 -15.44 18.22
N PHE A 179 0.82 -15.17 16.99
CA PHE A 179 -0.03 -14.70 15.91
C PHE A 179 -0.75 -15.87 15.22
N THR A 180 -1.98 -15.61 14.81
CA THR A 180 -2.70 -16.43 13.84
C THR A 180 -3.12 -15.55 12.68
N VAL A 181 -2.82 -15.98 11.45
CA VAL A 181 -3.18 -15.27 10.20
C VAL A 181 -4.15 -16.11 9.41
N THR A 182 -5.29 -15.54 9.05
CA THR A 182 -6.25 -16.12 8.10
C THR A 182 -6.32 -15.22 6.88
N VAL A 183 -6.03 -15.78 5.71
CA VAL A 183 -6.11 -15.07 4.43
C VAL A 183 -7.54 -15.15 3.93
N LEU A 184 -8.13 -14.00 3.59
CA LEU A 184 -9.49 -13.90 3.10
C LEU A 184 -9.48 -13.48 1.62
N PRO A 185 -10.42 -13.96 0.80
CA PRO A 185 -10.54 -13.52 -0.58
C PRO A 185 -10.95 -12.03 -0.61
N SER A 186 -10.37 -11.28 -1.52
CA SER A 186 -10.67 -9.87 -1.71
C SER A 186 -10.74 -9.53 -3.20
N LYS A 187 -11.02 -8.24 -3.51
CA LYS A 187 -10.94 -7.68 -4.85
C LYS A 187 -10.01 -6.48 -4.84
N HIS A 188 -9.27 -6.33 -5.93
CA HIS A 188 -8.47 -5.14 -6.18
C HIS A 188 -9.35 -3.89 -6.33
N SER A 189 -8.81 -2.73 -5.95
CA SER A 189 -9.43 -1.43 -6.17
C SER A 189 -9.83 -1.26 -7.64
N PRO A 190 -10.98 -0.63 -7.96
CA PRO A 190 -11.41 -0.45 -9.35
C PRO A 190 -10.41 0.41 -10.13
N THR A 191 -9.58 -0.21 -10.94
CA THR A 191 -8.60 0.40 -11.85
C THR A 191 -8.78 -0.17 -13.26
N PHE A 192 -7.90 0.23 -14.19
CA PHE A 192 -7.96 -0.23 -15.58
C PHE A 192 -7.27 -1.59 -15.80
N ASP A 193 -6.60 -2.13 -14.79
CA ASP A 193 -5.96 -3.45 -14.87
C ASP A 193 -6.99 -4.52 -14.50
N GLU A 194 -7.38 -5.35 -15.49
CA GLU A 194 -8.32 -6.46 -15.31
C GLU A 194 -7.63 -7.76 -14.89
N GLY A 195 -6.39 -7.66 -14.44
CA GLY A 195 -5.66 -8.76 -13.85
C GLY A 195 -5.31 -9.90 -14.81
N GLU A 196 -4.04 -10.05 -15.08
CA GLU A 196 -3.48 -11.22 -15.72
C GLU A 196 -2.56 -11.96 -14.75
N GLU A 197 -2.60 -13.29 -14.76
CA GLU A 197 -1.69 -14.11 -13.99
C GLU A 197 -0.25 -13.99 -14.53
N ILE A 198 0.73 -13.79 -13.67
CA ILE A 198 2.15 -13.88 -14.01
C ILE A 198 2.54 -15.36 -14.11
N LYS A 199 2.44 -15.91 -15.32
CA LYS A 199 2.59 -17.36 -15.59
C LYS A 199 4.04 -17.86 -15.69
N LYS A 200 5.02 -16.95 -15.70
CA LYS A 200 6.45 -17.26 -15.84
C LYS A 200 7.25 -16.51 -14.78
N PRO A 201 8.43 -17.04 -14.39
CA PRO A 201 9.31 -16.33 -13.46
C PRO A 201 9.58 -14.89 -13.91
N LEU A 202 9.20 -13.91 -13.11
CA LEU A 202 9.42 -12.49 -13.37
C LEU A 202 10.76 -12.07 -12.75
N LYS A 203 11.74 -11.83 -13.61
CA LYS A 203 13.10 -11.49 -13.20
C LYS A 203 13.34 -9.98 -13.28
N GLN A 204 13.85 -9.39 -12.21
CA GLN A 204 14.33 -8.01 -12.20
C GLN A 204 15.69 -7.86 -12.92
N PRO A 205 15.95 -6.71 -13.59
CA PRO A 205 15.07 -5.55 -13.72
C PRO A 205 13.92 -5.80 -14.71
N ALA A 206 12.69 -5.39 -14.34
CA ALA A 206 11.46 -5.56 -15.09
C ALA A 206 10.69 -4.24 -15.20
N LYS A 207 9.70 -4.14 -16.07
CA LYS A 207 8.81 -2.97 -16.10
C LYS A 207 7.82 -3.05 -14.94
N ALA A 208 7.39 -1.90 -14.42
CA ALA A 208 6.31 -1.87 -13.42
C ALA A 208 5.03 -2.56 -13.92
N LEU A 209 4.72 -2.40 -15.20
CA LEU A 209 3.56 -3.04 -15.85
C LEU A 209 3.70 -4.54 -16.08
N ASP A 210 4.86 -5.15 -15.86
CA ASP A 210 5.02 -6.61 -15.89
C ASP A 210 4.51 -7.27 -14.58
N TYR A 211 4.24 -6.45 -13.55
CA TYR A 211 3.67 -6.86 -12.28
C TYR A 211 2.14 -6.78 -12.36
N HIS A 212 1.54 -7.83 -12.90
CA HIS A 212 0.09 -7.94 -13.05
C HIS A 212 -0.57 -8.46 -11.77
N GLU A 213 -1.86 -8.13 -11.58
CA GLU A 213 -2.68 -8.61 -10.46
C GLU A 213 -3.60 -9.72 -10.96
N ASP A 214 -3.51 -10.92 -10.37
CA ASP A 214 -4.37 -12.07 -10.67
C ASP A 214 -5.43 -12.30 -9.59
N SER A 215 -5.13 -11.88 -8.37
CA SER A 215 -6.00 -12.08 -7.20
C SER A 215 -5.55 -11.15 -6.06
N SER A 216 -6.53 -10.71 -5.28
CA SER A 216 -6.31 -9.85 -4.11
C SER A 216 -6.77 -10.53 -2.83
N TYR A 217 -6.10 -10.22 -1.73
CA TYR A 217 -6.34 -10.83 -0.43
C TYR A 217 -6.41 -9.80 0.68
N ASP A 218 -7.25 -10.10 1.69
CA ASP A 218 -7.30 -9.44 2.98
C ASP A 218 -6.73 -10.37 4.05
N TYR A 219 -6.30 -9.83 5.20
CA TYR A 219 -5.69 -10.61 6.27
C TYR A 219 -6.38 -10.36 7.59
N LEU A 220 -7.00 -11.40 8.17
CA LEU A 220 -7.43 -11.40 9.55
C LEU A 220 -6.27 -11.92 10.42
N ILE A 221 -5.70 -11.03 11.24
CA ILE A 221 -4.58 -11.32 12.12
C ILE A 221 -5.10 -11.28 13.55
N THR A 222 -4.90 -12.36 14.31
CA THR A 222 -5.21 -12.39 15.74
C THR A 222 -3.93 -12.51 16.55
N TYR A 223 -3.88 -11.78 17.65
CA TYR A 223 -2.80 -11.83 18.63
C TYR A 223 -3.41 -11.72 20.02
N ASN A 224 -3.28 -12.78 20.82
CA ASN A 224 -3.98 -12.91 22.10
C ASN A 224 -5.50 -12.68 21.92
N ASN A 225 -6.05 -11.66 22.58
CA ASN A 225 -7.45 -11.26 22.52
C ASN A 225 -7.71 -10.07 21.58
N LYS A 226 -6.75 -9.73 20.71
CA LYS A 226 -6.85 -8.63 19.76
C LYS A 226 -6.96 -9.15 18.34
N THR A 227 -7.76 -8.48 17.55
CA THR A 227 -8.01 -8.83 16.17
C THR A 227 -7.76 -7.62 15.24
N PHE A 228 -7.06 -7.87 14.17
CA PHE A 228 -6.72 -6.88 13.14
C PHE A 228 -7.20 -7.38 11.79
N LEU A 229 -7.91 -6.55 11.05
CA LEU A 229 -8.16 -6.81 9.64
C LEU A 229 -7.31 -5.86 8.81
N VAL A 230 -6.45 -6.39 7.96
CA VAL A 230 -5.72 -5.63 6.95
C VAL A 230 -6.40 -5.84 5.61
N LYS A 231 -6.88 -4.76 5.05
CA LYS A 231 -7.55 -4.71 3.74
C LYS A 231 -6.77 -3.80 2.80
N PRO A 232 -5.83 -4.33 2.01
CA PRO A 232 -4.91 -3.54 1.19
C PRO A 232 -5.59 -2.76 0.06
N SER A 233 -6.66 -3.31 -0.53
CA SER A 233 -7.34 -2.73 -1.69
C SER A 233 -8.72 -2.16 -1.35
N ALA A 234 -9.09 -1.02 -1.97
CA ALA A 234 -10.37 -0.36 -1.76
C ALA A 234 -11.48 -0.96 -2.63
N ASN A 235 -11.79 -2.23 -2.38
CA ASN A 235 -12.90 -2.94 -3.02
C ASN A 235 -13.48 -3.99 -2.05
N TYR A 236 -14.53 -4.68 -2.44
CA TYR A 236 -15.22 -5.67 -1.61
C TYR A 236 -15.74 -6.84 -2.42
N ILE A 237 -15.89 -7.97 -1.75
CA ILE A 237 -16.73 -9.08 -2.20
C ILE A 237 -17.97 -9.05 -1.29
N GLU A 238 -19.16 -8.96 -1.86
CA GLU A 238 -20.39 -8.87 -1.09
C GLU A 238 -20.54 -10.07 -0.16
N GLY A 239 -20.78 -9.81 1.13
CA GLY A 239 -20.95 -10.83 2.16
C GLY A 239 -19.65 -11.50 2.65
N ALA A 240 -18.49 -11.28 2.03
CA ALA A 240 -17.24 -11.95 2.42
C ALA A 240 -16.79 -11.64 3.85
N LEU A 241 -17.21 -10.50 4.41
CA LEU A 241 -16.86 -10.06 5.77
C LEU A 241 -18.03 -10.15 6.76
N ASP A 242 -19.12 -10.85 6.45
CA ASP A 242 -20.32 -10.92 7.32
C ASP A 242 -20.01 -11.49 8.69
N ASP A 243 -19.17 -12.52 8.75
CA ASP A 243 -18.78 -13.22 9.98
C ASP A 243 -17.43 -12.74 10.54
N ILE A 244 -16.82 -11.71 9.93
CA ILE A 244 -15.52 -11.18 10.36
C ILE A 244 -15.74 -10.03 11.34
N ARG A 245 -15.00 -10.09 12.47
CA ARG A 245 -14.92 -9.01 13.45
C ARG A 245 -13.44 -8.68 13.72
N ALA A 246 -13.12 -7.41 13.83
CA ALA A 246 -11.77 -6.98 14.18
C ALA A 246 -11.82 -5.74 15.07
N ASP A 247 -10.89 -5.64 16.03
CA ASP A 247 -10.75 -4.45 16.87
C ASP A 247 -10.19 -3.27 16.08
N VAL A 248 -9.28 -3.56 15.15
CA VAL A 248 -8.60 -2.58 14.30
C VAL A 248 -8.72 -2.97 12.84
N LEU A 249 -9.11 -2.00 12.01
CA LEU A 249 -9.19 -2.16 10.57
C LEU A 249 -8.17 -1.23 9.88
N PHE A 250 -7.14 -1.81 9.28
CA PHE A 250 -6.27 -1.14 8.32
C PHE A 250 -6.97 -1.15 6.97
N LEU A 251 -7.55 0.00 6.59
CA LEU A 251 -8.48 0.12 5.48
C LEU A 251 -7.81 0.75 4.26
N GLY A 252 -7.65 -0.01 3.19
CA GLY A 252 -7.19 0.49 1.89
C GLY A 252 -8.16 1.55 1.34
N ILE A 253 -7.63 2.73 0.99
CA ILE A 253 -8.43 3.82 0.40
C ILE A 253 -7.87 4.30 -0.94
N GLY A 254 -6.90 3.59 -1.51
CA GLY A 254 -6.36 3.89 -2.84
C GLY A 254 -7.46 3.94 -3.90
N VAL A 255 -7.54 5.03 -4.64
CA VAL A 255 -8.56 5.40 -5.64
C VAL A 255 -10.01 5.42 -5.15
N LEU A 256 -10.27 5.22 -3.86
CA LEU A 256 -11.64 5.30 -3.30
C LEU A 256 -12.26 6.68 -3.56
N GLY A 257 -11.47 7.74 -3.42
CA GLY A 257 -11.93 9.11 -3.62
C GLY A 257 -12.30 9.47 -5.07
N LYS A 258 -11.95 8.62 -6.03
CA LYS A 258 -12.35 8.75 -7.44
C LYS A 258 -13.61 7.97 -7.78
N GLN A 259 -14.06 7.09 -6.89
CA GLN A 259 -15.24 6.28 -7.13
C GLN A 259 -16.52 7.09 -6.90
N GLU A 260 -17.58 6.65 -7.56
CA GLU A 260 -18.92 7.19 -7.36
C GLU A 260 -19.40 7.00 -5.91
N SER A 261 -20.23 7.90 -5.42
CA SER A 261 -20.74 7.87 -4.04
C SER A 261 -21.47 6.58 -3.69
N THR A 262 -22.14 5.94 -4.64
CA THR A 262 -22.78 4.62 -4.49
C THR A 262 -21.75 3.55 -4.16
N PHE A 263 -20.64 3.50 -4.89
CA PHE A 263 -19.55 2.56 -4.61
C PHE A 263 -18.91 2.84 -3.24
N GLN A 264 -18.58 4.10 -2.94
CA GLN A 264 -17.99 4.50 -1.64
C GLN A 264 -18.89 4.06 -0.48
N ASN A 265 -20.19 4.29 -0.58
CA ASN A 265 -21.15 3.87 0.44
C ASN A 265 -21.20 2.35 0.58
N THR A 266 -21.29 1.59 -0.52
CA THR A 266 -21.32 0.13 -0.47
C THR A 266 -20.01 -0.43 0.07
N TYR A 267 -18.86 0.13 -0.32
CA TYR A 267 -17.56 -0.22 0.23
C TYR A 267 -17.54 -0.08 1.76
N TYR A 268 -17.99 1.06 2.28
CA TYR A 268 -18.06 1.29 3.72
C TYR A 268 -19.01 0.31 4.43
N GLU A 269 -20.19 0.06 3.86
CA GLU A 269 -21.15 -0.91 4.40
C GLU A 269 -20.58 -2.33 4.43
N GLN A 270 -19.97 -2.78 3.32
CA GLN A 270 -19.45 -4.13 3.17
C GLN A 270 -18.12 -4.36 3.93
N THR A 271 -17.48 -3.32 4.40
CA THR A 271 -16.20 -3.40 5.11
C THR A 271 -16.33 -2.90 6.55
N VAL A 272 -16.35 -1.60 6.78
CA VAL A 272 -16.32 -1.02 8.14
C VAL A 272 -17.52 -1.45 8.96
N ARG A 273 -18.75 -1.34 8.41
CA ARG A 273 -19.97 -1.70 9.16
C ARG A 273 -20.12 -3.20 9.38
N LYS A 274 -19.62 -4.05 8.46
CA LYS A 274 -19.61 -5.50 8.66
C LYS A 274 -18.62 -5.90 9.74
N VAL A 275 -17.40 -5.37 9.69
CA VAL A 275 -16.30 -5.71 10.61
C VAL A 275 -16.53 -5.13 12.02
N GLN A 276 -17.16 -3.97 12.14
CA GLN A 276 -17.44 -3.23 13.38
C GLN A 276 -16.16 -2.94 14.21
N PRO A 277 -15.12 -2.34 13.60
CA PRO A 277 -13.88 -2.06 14.30
C PRO A 277 -14.07 -0.96 15.35
N LYS A 278 -13.22 -0.96 16.38
CA LYS A 278 -13.09 0.16 17.32
C LYS A 278 -12.25 1.30 16.72
N LEU A 279 -11.30 0.94 15.85
CA LEU A 279 -10.36 1.87 15.24
C LEU A 279 -10.20 1.56 13.74
N VAL A 280 -10.31 2.59 12.90
CA VAL A 280 -9.98 2.54 11.47
C VAL A 280 -8.70 3.32 11.23
N ILE A 281 -7.76 2.71 10.52
CA ILE A 281 -6.49 3.30 10.09
C ILE A 281 -6.44 3.20 8.56
N PRO A 282 -6.49 4.33 7.83
CA PRO A 282 -6.39 4.30 6.37
C PRO A 282 -4.98 3.92 5.93
N ILE A 283 -4.88 3.04 4.96
CA ILE A 283 -3.66 2.65 4.25
C ILE A 283 -3.83 2.87 2.75
N HIS A 284 -2.74 2.79 1.99
CA HIS A 284 -2.74 2.97 0.54
C HIS A 284 -3.26 4.34 0.07
N TRP A 285 -2.92 5.39 0.82
CA TRP A 285 -3.31 6.76 0.53
C TRP A 285 -2.14 7.64 0.08
N ASP A 286 -0.91 7.19 0.31
CA ASP A 286 0.32 7.92 0.10
C ASP A 286 0.89 7.76 -1.32
N ASP A 287 1.70 8.72 -1.74
CA ASP A 287 2.42 8.68 -3.02
C ASP A 287 3.57 7.68 -2.97
N PHE A 288 3.30 6.49 -3.44
CA PHE A 288 4.26 5.40 -3.47
C PHE A 288 5.32 5.51 -4.58
N ASN A 289 5.31 6.56 -5.40
CA ASN A 289 6.41 6.93 -6.28
C ASN A 289 7.38 7.93 -5.66
N LYS A 290 7.17 8.28 -4.38
CA LYS A 290 8.10 9.07 -3.56
C LYS A 290 8.82 8.19 -2.55
N PRO A 291 10.05 8.56 -2.16
CA PRO A 291 10.78 7.83 -1.12
C PRO A 291 9.97 7.68 0.17
N LEU A 292 10.13 6.56 0.84
CA LEU A 292 9.56 6.34 2.17
C LEU A 292 10.28 7.23 3.19
N THR A 293 9.53 8.12 3.83
CA THR A 293 10.02 9.09 4.82
C THR A 293 9.07 9.18 6.00
N ASP A 294 9.50 9.87 7.06
CA ASP A 294 8.66 10.14 8.26
C ASP A 294 7.37 10.91 7.94
N THR A 295 7.35 11.67 6.86
CA THR A 295 6.19 12.40 6.38
C THR A 295 5.85 11.92 4.98
N LEU A 296 4.68 11.31 4.83
CA LEU A 296 4.17 10.86 3.56
C LEU A 296 3.24 11.91 2.96
N GLU A 297 3.25 12.03 1.65
CA GLU A 297 2.35 12.89 0.90
C GLU A 297 1.26 12.05 0.24
N ALA A 298 0.11 12.65 -0.02
CA ALA A 298 -0.96 11.99 -0.76
C ALA A 298 -0.58 11.73 -2.22
N MET A 299 -1.19 10.73 -2.83
CA MET A 299 -1.08 10.47 -4.27
C MET A 299 -1.35 11.74 -5.09
N PRO A 300 -0.65 11.92 -6.22
CA PRO A 300 -0.91 13.07 -7.09
C PRO A 300 -2.29 12.98 -7.75
N LYS A 301 -2.82 14.14 -8.14
CA LYS A 301 -4.20 14.31 -8.65
C LYS A 301 -4.53 13.46 -9.88
N TYR A 302 -3.53 13.08 -10.68
CA TYR A 302 -3.80 12.18 -11.81
C TYR A 302 -4.14 10.76 -11.34
N ALA A 303 -3.52 10.31 -10.26
CA ALA A 303 -3.63 8.94 -9.77
C ALA A 303 -4.82 8.76 -8.81
N ASP A 304 -5.04 9.71 -7.89
CA ASP A 304 -6.11 9.57 -6.89
C ASP A 304 -6.77 10.92 -6.53
N ASN A 305 -7.87 10.85 -5.77
CA ASN A 305 -8.48 11.94 -5.05
C ASN A 305 -8.50 11.61 -3.54
N THR A 306 -7.30 11.50 -2.98
CA THR A 306 -7.08 11.10 -1.57
C THR A 306 -7.89 11.98 -0.59
N LYS A 307 -8.04 13.30 -0.92
CA LYS A 307 -8.86 14.20 -0.09
C LYS A 307 -10.30 13.69 0.02
N ASN A 308 -10.95 13.37 -1.09
CA ASN A 308 -12.33 12.88 -1.07
C ASN A 308 -12.45 11.54 -0.33
N GLY A 309 -11.49 10.63 -0.53
CA GLY A 309 -11.45 9.34 0.17
C GLY A 309 -11.34 9.50 1.68
N LEU A 310 -10.40 10.32 2.16
CA LEU A 310 -10.21 10.60 3.59
C LEU A 310 -11.44 11.30 4.19
N ASP A 311 -11.93 12.37 3.56
CA ASP A 311 -13.11 13.11 4.05
C ASP A 311 -14.33 12.19 4.19
N PHE A 312 -14.55 11.31 3.21
CA PHE A 312 -15.63 10.33 3.24
C PHE A 312 -15.50 9.36 4.42
N ILE A 313 -14.34 8.72 4.60
CA ILE A 313 -14.13 7.76 5.70
C ILE A 313 -14.22 8.46 7.07
N ILE A 314 -13.60 9.63 7.24
CA ILE A 314 -13.67 10.42 8.48
C ILE A 314 -15.11 10.77 8.84
N GLN A 315 -15.89 11.26 7.86
CA GLN A 315 -17.29 11.60 8.10
C GLN A 315 -18.10 10.38 8.56
N ARG A 316 -17.88 9.22 7.94
CA ARG A 316 -18.61 7.99 8.23
C ARG A 316 -18.20 7.38 9.57
N THR A 317 -16.91 7.27 9.86
CA THR A 317 -16.42 6.74 11.15
C THR A 317 -16.88 7.62 12.31
N LYS A 318 -16.86 8.96 12.13
CA LYS A 318 -17.40 9.89 13.13
C LYS A 318 -18.91 9.69 13.39
N ALA A 319 -19.69 9.47 12.34
CA ALA A 319 -21.14 9.21 12.47
C ALA A 319 -21.42 7.88 13.20
N ASP A 320 -20.60 6.85 12.94
CA ASP A 320 -20.71 5.53 13.55
C ASP A 320 -19.98 5.41 14.91
N LYS A 321 -19.35 6.52 15.39
CA LYS A 321 -18.58 6.60 16.65
C LYS A 321 -17.40 5.61 16.70
N ILE A 322 -16.73 5.43 15.57
CA ILE A 322 -15.53 4.63 15.42
C ILE A 322 -14.32 5.57 15.45
N ASP A 323 -13.28 5.22 16.20
CA ASP A 323 -12.03 5.98 16.22
C ASP A 323 -11.34 5.92 14.86
N PHE A 324 -10.67 7.03 14.50
CA PHE A 324 -9.96 7.13 13.23
C PHE A 324 -8.57 7.73 13.47
N GLN A 325 -7.52 7.08 12.95
CA GLN A 325 -6.14 7.57 13.05
C GLN A 325 -5.39 7.39 11.75
N ILE A 326 -4.53 8.36 11.41
CA ILE A 326 -3.64 8.31 10.25
C ILE A 326 -2.22 8.01 10.73
N LEU A 327 -1.61 6.96 10.17
CA LEU A 327 -0.19 6.67 10.35
C LEU A 327 0.62 7.35 9.24
N GLN A 328 1.68 8.02 9.64
CA GLN A 328 2.73 8.50 8.75
C GLN A 328 3.84 7.43 8.61
N GLY A 329 4.76 7.62 7.68
CA GLY A 329 5.84 6.66 7.47
C GLY A 329 6.65 6.39 8.73
N PHE A 330 7.02 5.15 8.93
CA PHE A 330 7.74 4.65 10.13
C PHE A 330 7.00 4.85 11.46
N ARG A 331 5.73 5.27 11.42
CA ARG A 331 4.94 5.35 12.65
C ARG A 331 4.49 3.98 13.09
N SER A 332 4.63 3.77 14.39
CA SER A 332 4.14 2.57 15.05
C SER A 332 2.99 2.91 16.01
N ILE A 333 2.04 2.00 16.06
CA ILE A 333 0.97 2.00 17.05
C ILE A 333 1.09 0.71 17.87
N PHE A 334 0.74 0.79 19.14
CA PHE A 334 0.85 -0.32 20.11
C PHE A 334 -0.54 -0.72 20.60
N PHE A 335 -0.77 -2.00 20.67
CA PHE A 335 -2.04 -2.58 21.08
C PHE A 335 -1.89 -3.57 22.22
#